data_dc9634bbf2d19161d9552d3655a296fb
#
_entry.id   dc9634bbf2d19161d9552d3655a296fb
#
_cell.length_a   1.000
_cell.length_b   1.000
_cell.length_c   1.000
_cell.angle_alpha   90.00
_cell.angle_beta   90.00
_cell.angle_gamma   90.00
#
_symmetry.space_group_name_H-M   'P 1'
#
loop_
_entity.id
_entity.type
_entity.pdbx_description
1 polymer ?
#
loop_
_entity_poly.entity_id
_entity_poly.type
_entity_poly.pdbx_seq_one_letter_code
_entity_poly.pdbx_strand_id
1 'polypeptide(L)'
;GIGLATEGTWRSNYIQHLNGRWYVGTFENPDCSEFSPVVVLDGMCLFVSRKVWSEIRFDEQKFPGFHLYDLDFSTAVFAAGYVNYVCHTAIVEHFSEGFYTSTWFEATRDYNGKWAEKLPLYVADCRPTGEMKEYVRRVEFRFIKNMMKGRGKCSWEVIGQLCDAYCAKYGGIKAWEMRYQERRYHKRWKRDGRL
;
A
#
# COMPACT_ATOMS: atom_id res chain seq x y z
N GLY A 1 -13.21 5.92 -5.57
CA GLY A 1 -12.32 5.16 -4.69
C GLY A 1 -11.09 4.61 -5.40
N ILE A 2 -10.19 4.09 -4.63
CA ILE A 2 -9.03 3.34 -5.11
C ILE A 2 -9.08 1.96 -4.49
N GLY A 3 -8.78 0.94 -5.27
CA GLY A 3 -8.63 -0.41 -4.77
C GLY A 3 -7.53 -1.16 -5.51
N LEU A 4 -6.87 -2.07 -4.82
CA LEU A 4 -5.91 -2.98 -5.42
C LEU A 4 -6.62 -4.27 -5.82
N ALA A 5 -6.68 -4.52 -7.12
CA ALA A 5 -7.18 -5.75 -7.69
C ALA A 5 -6.07 -6.81 -7.79
N THR A 6 -6.44 -7.99 -8.25
CA THR A 6 -5.45 -9.00 -8.67
C THR A 6 -4.50 -8.44 -9.72
N GLU A 7 -3.34 -9.07 -9.84
CA GLU A 7 -2.33 -8.71 -10.83
C GLU A 7 -1.61 -7.37 -10.58
N GLY A 8 -1.71 -6.81 -9.36
CA GLY A 8 -1.06 -5.56 -9.00
C GLY A 8 -1.59 -4.36 -9.79
N THR A 9 -2.75 -4.51 -10.41
CA THR A 9 -3.44 -3.41 -11.09
C THR A 9 -4.37 -2.69 -10.12
N TRP A 10 -4.34 -1.37 -10.23
CA TRP A 10 -5.25 -0.52 -9.48
C TRP A 10 -6.61 -0.46 -10.18
N ARG A 11 -7.64 -0.30 -9.37
CA ARG A 11 -8.97 0.14 -9.81
C ARG A 11 -9.23 1.47 -9.13
N SER A 12 -9.58 2.50 -9.90
CA SER A 12 -9.73 3.84 -9.34
C SER A 12 -10.77 4.67 -10.09
N ASN A 13 -11.39 5.57 -9.35
CA ASN A 13 -12.33 6.56 -9.88
C ASN A 13 -12.35 7.78 -8.97
N TYR A 14 -11.37 8.67 -9.11
CA TYR A 14 -11.27 9.88 -8.28
C TYR A 14 -10.45 10.98 -8.93
N ILE A 15 -10.59 12.18 -8.43
CA ILE A 15 -9.77 13.34 -8.77
C ILE A 15 -8.92 13.68 -7.55
N GLN A 16 -7.60 13.64 -7.72
CA GLN A 16 -6.64 14.04 -6.68
C GLN A 16 -6.28 15.50 -6.83
N HIS A 17 -6.46 16.29 -5.78
CA HIS A 17 -5.97 17.65 -5.71
C HIS A 17 -4.57 17.68 -5.08
N LEU A 18 -3.65 18.39 -5.74
CA LEU A 18 -2.26 18.51 -5.34
C LEU A 18 -1.94 19.98 -5.01
N ASN A 19 -1.50 20.25 -3.78
CA ASN A 19 -1.09 21.59 -3.31
C ASN A 19 -2.13 22.70 -3.56
N GLY A 20 -3.42 22.37 -3.67
CA GLY A 20 -4.50 23.31 -3.92
C GLY A 20 -4.45 24.03 -5.29
N ARG A 21 -3.55 23.63 -6.19
CA ARG A 21 -3.35 24.28 -7.51
C ARG A 21 -3.52 23.36 -8.69
N TRP A 22 -3.27 22.05 -8.50
CA TRP A 22 -3.30 21.06 -9.57
C TRP A 22 -4.23 19.94 -9.18
N TYR A 23 -4.85 19.32 -10.17
CA TYR A 23 -5.61 18.10 -9.97
C TYR A 23 -5.24 17.08 -11.03
N VAL A 24 -5.30 15.80 -10.68
CA VAL A 24 -5.06 14.67 -11.57
C VAL A 24 -6.25 13.72 -11.46
N GLY A 25 -6.90 13.47 -12.56
CA GLY A 25 -7.91 12.41 -12.65
C GLY A 25 -7.23 11.05 -12.73
N THR A 26 -7.67 10.10 -11.92
CA THR A 26 -7.20 8.73 -11.95
C THR A 26 -8.40 7.80 -12.13
N PHE A 27 -8.51 7.19 -13.32
CA PHE A 27 -9.64 6.39 -13.75
C PHE A 27 -9.13 5.07 -14.32
N GLU A 28 -8.97 4.07 -13.45
CA GLU A 28 -8.49 2.74 -13.84
C GLU A 28 -9.66 1.74 -13.80
N ASN A 29 -10.30 1.58 -14.95
CA ASN A 29 -11.43 0.68 -15.17
C ASN A 29 -11.27 -0.08 -16.49
N PRO A 30 -10.32 -1.02 -16.58
CA PRO A 30 -10.02 -1.71 -17.84
C PRO A 30 -11.19 -2.55 -18.39
N ASP A 31 -12.07 -3.01 -17.51
CA ASP A 31 -13.19 -3.87 -17.88
C ASP A 31 -14.47 -3.08 -18.19
N CYS A 32 -14.42 -1.75 -18.14
CA CYS A 32 -15.55 -0.85 -18.30
C CYS A 32 -16.78 -1.24 -17.45
N SER A 33 -16.53 -1.80 -16.27
CA SER A 33 -17.57 -2.26 -15.35
C SER A 33 -18.06 -1.14 -14.44
N GLU A 34 -19.29 -1.23 -13.95
CA GLU A 34 -19.82 -0.30 -12.94
C GLU A 34 -19.13 -0.49 -11.59
N PHE A 35 -18.81 -1.74 -11.26
CA PHE A 35 -18.10 -2.13 -10.02
C PHE A 35 -16.97 -3.08 -10.34
N SER A 36 -15.77 -2.77 -9.85
CA SER A 36 -14.61 -3.66 -9.94
C SER A 36 -14.28 -4.27 -8.60
N PRO A 37 -14.19 -5.62 -8.48
CA PRO A 37 -13.79 -6.26 -7.25
C PRO A 37 -12.33 -5.99 -6.92
N VAL A 38 -12.04 -5.78 -5.64
CA VAL A 38 -10.70 -5.49 -5.13
C VAL A 38 -10.47 -6.17 -3.78
N VAL A 39 -9.20 -6.35 -3.41
CA VAL A 39 -8.85 -6.92 -2.09
C VAL A 39 -8.96 -5.85 -1.00
N VAL A 40 -8.38 -4.68 -1.24
CA VAL A 40 -8.35 -3.57 -0.28
C VAL A 40 -8.84 -2.28 -0.91
N LEU A 41 -9.32 -1.37 -0.07
CA LEU A 41 -9.78 -0.04 -0.42
C LEU A 41 -8.99 1.02 0.36
N ASP A 42 -8.75 2.14 -0.29
CA ASP A 42 -8.26 3.36 0.35
C ASP A 42 -9.41 4.06 1.10
N GLY A 43 -9.12 4.62 2.27
CA GLY A 43 -10.07 5.23 3.20
C GLY A 43 -10.70 6.54 2.76
N MET A 44 -10.53 6.92 1.52
CA MET A 44 -11.03 8.15 0.94
C MET A 44 -12.56 8.30 1.09
N CYS A 45 -13.30 7.22 0.78
CA CYS A 45 -14.74 7.15 0.94
C CYS A 45 -15.18 5.68 0.95
N LEU A 46 -15.63 5.19 2.10
CA LEU A 46 -16.06 3.80 2.29
C LEU A 46 -17.56 3.72 2.54
N PHE A 47 -18.26 2.97 1.71
CA PHE A 47 -19.66 2.58 1.94
C PHE A 47 -19.69 1.14 2.42
N VAL A 48 -20.29 0.91 3.58
CA VAL A 48 -20.34 -0.39 4.22
C VAL A 48 -21.79 -0.78 4.48
N SER A 49 -22.18 -2.00 4.11
CA SER A 49 -23.51 -2.49 4.42
C SER A 49 -23.69 -2.66 5.93
N ARG A 50 -24.93 -2.48 6.43
CA ARG A 50 -25.23 -2.67 7.86
C ARG A 50 -24.84 -4.07 8.34
N LYS A 51 -25.00 -5.09 7.51
CA LYS A 51 -24.64 -6.47 7.81
C LYS A 51 -23.12 -6.58 8.07
N VAL A 52 -22.29 -6.15 7.11
CA VAL A 52 -20.84 -6.19 7.28
C VAL A 52 -20.41 -5.37 8.49
N TRP A 53 -20.99 -4.17 8.66
CA TRP A 53 -20.69 -3.31 9.81
C TRP A 53 -21.08 -3.93 11.14
N SER A 54 -22.12 -4.77 11.22
CA SER A 54 -22.48 -5.48 12.46
C SER A 54 -21.49 -6.57 12.84
N GLU A 55 -20.76 -7.14 11.89
CA GLU A 55 -19.83 -8.25 12.07
C GLU A 55 -18.37 -7.80 12.17
N ILE A 56 -18.00 -6.76 11.43
CA ILE A 56 -16.61 -6.30 11.28
C ILE A 56 -16.52 -4.82 11.60
N ARG A 57 -15.55 -4.44 12.43
CA ARG A 57 -15.28 -3.08 12.88
C ARG A 57 -13.85 -2.69 12.58
N PHE A 58 -13.55 -1.40 12.65
CA PHE A 58 -12.16 -0.93 12.68
C PHE A 58 -11.44 -1.48 13.91
N ASP A 59 -10.21 -1.91 13.74
CA ASP A 59 -9.34 -2.34 14.84
C ASP A 59 -8.64 -1.11 15.45
N GLU A 60 -9.38 -0.39 16.29
CA GLU A 60 -8.90 0.84 16.94
C GLU A 60 -7.76 0.59 17.92
N GLN A 61 -7.60 -0.66 18.40
CA GLN A 61 -6.50 -1.03 19.28
C GLN A 61 -5.18 -1.16 18.51
N LYS A 62 -5.23 -1.78 17.34
CA LYS A 62 -4.04 -2.02 16.51
C LYS A 62 -3.72 -0.82 15.62
N PHE A 63 -4.73 -0.13 15.13
CA PHE A 63 -4.61 1.03 14.24
C PHE A 63 -5.33 2.25 14.80
N PRO A 64 -4.85 2.82 15.93
CA PRO A 64 -5.51 3.94 16.60
C PRO A 64 -5.32 5.27 15.87
N GLY A 65 -4.43 5.30 14.87
CA GLY A 65 -4.04 6.51 14.14
C GLY A 65 -4.66 6.61 12.75
N PHE A 66 -4.14 7.56 11.98
CA PHE A 66 -4.63 7.88 10.63
C PHE A 66 -4.22 6.85 9.56
N HIS A 67 -3.31 5.93 9.85
CA HIS A 67 -2.70 5.06 8.83
C HIS A 67 -3.18 3.61 8.93
N LEU A 68 -3.38 3.00 7.75
CA LEU A 68 -3.68 1.57 7.54
C LEU A 68 -5.01 1.05 8.14
N TYR A 69 -5.81 1.87 8.80
CA TYR A 69 -7.13 1.48 9.33
C TYR A 69 -8.08 1.02 8.20
N ASP A 70 -7.99 1.65 7.06
CA ASP A 70 -8.76 1.41 5.85
C ASP A 70 -8.35 0.10 5.16
N LEU A 71 -7.05 -0.11 5.01
CA LEU A 71 -6.50 -1.35 4.47
C LEU A 71 -6.81 -2.52 5.42
N ASP A 72 -6.66 -2.33 6.73
CA ASP A 72 -6.97 -3.35 7.73
C ASP A 72 -8.44 -3.75 7.69
N PHE A 73 -9.34 -2.76 7.72
CA PHE A 73 -10.77 -2.99 7.68
C PHE A 73 -11.19 -3.71 6.39
N SER A 74 -10.76 -3.23 5.23
CA SER A 74 -11.11 -3.84 3.95
C SER A 74 -10.50 -5.24 3.79
N THR A 75 -9.29 -5.49 4.32
CA THR A 75 -8.72 -6.84 4.40
C THR A 75 -9.55 -7.75 5.29
N ALA A 76 -10.02 -7.26 6.45
CA ALA A 76 -10.88 -8.04 7.35
C ALA A 76 -12.20 -8.42 6.66
N VAL A 77 -12.82 -7.49 5.96
CA VAL A 77 -14.04 -7.72 5.16
C VAL A 77 -13.79 -8.79 4.11
N PHE A 78 -12.70 -8.68 3.35
CA PHE A 78 -12.35 -9.65 2.31
C PHE A 78 -12.03 -11.02 2.90
N ALA A 79 -11.27 -11.08 3.99
CA ALA A 79 -10.89 -12.32 4.67
C ALA A 79 -12.07 -13.04 5.35
N ALA A 80 -13.16 -12.33 5.63
CA ALA A 80 -14.42 -12.90 6.12
C ALA A 80 -15.32 -13.45 4.99
N GLY A 81 -14.87 -13.41 3.74
CA GLY A 81 -15.60 -13.94 2.57
C GLY A 81 -16.53 -12.94 1.90
N TYR A 82 -16.48 -11.67 2.27
CA TYR A 82 -17.13 -10.59 1.53
C TYR A 82 -16.24 -10.09 0.40
N VAL A 83 -16.81 -9.31 -0.51
CA VAL A 83 -16.07 -8.71 -1.63
C VAL A 83 -16.10 -7.19 -1.51
N ASN A 84 -14.93 -6.58 -1.60
CA ASN A 84 -14.80 -5.14 -1.73
C ASN A 84 -14.90 -4.72 -3.20
N TYR A 85 -15.49 -3.56 -3.45
CA TYR A 85 -15.64 -3.04 -4.81
C TYR A 85 -15.24 -1.57 -4.91
N VAL A 86 -14.59 -1.21 -6.01
CA VAL A 86 -14.51 0.18 -6.47
C VAL A 86 -15.75 0.47 -7.32
N CYS A 87 -16.50 1.50 -6.94
CA CYS A 87 -17.63 2.01 -7.73
C CYS A 87 -17.10 3.03 -8.74
N HIS A 88 -17.34 2.79 -10.03
CA HIS A 88 -16.87 3.66 -11.12
C HIS A 88 -17.89 4.72 -11.56
N THR A 89 -19.10 4.66 -11.04
CA THR A 89 -20.15 5.65 -11.36
C THR A 89 -20.17 6.85 -10.41
N ALA A 90 -19.49 6.75 -9.27
CA ALA A 90 -19.38 7.84 -8.29
C ALA A 90 -17.95 8.40 -8.27
N ILE A 91 -17.77 9.63 -8.72
CA ILE A 91 -16.50 10.34 -8.72
C ILE A 91 -16.31 11.03 -7.37
N VAL A 92 -15.13 10.89 -6.77
CA VAL A 92 -14.75 11.52 -5.52
C VAL A 92 -13.60 12.49 -5.77
N GLU A 93 -13.69 13.70 -5.22
CA GLU A 93 -12.57 14.64 -5.20
C GLU A 93 -11.81 14.51 -3.87
N HIS A 94 -10.52 14.26 -3.94
CA HIS A 94 -9.67 14.00 -2.79
C HIS A 94 -8.64 15.10 -2.62
N PHE A 95 -8.68 15.81 -1.50
CA PHE A 95 -7.84 16.98 -1.22
C PHE A 95 -6.62 16.68 -0.34
N SER A 96 -6.48 15.46 0.18
CA SER A 96 -5.34 15.03 0.97
C SER A 96 -4.31 14.32 0.11
N GLU A 97 -3.02 14.63 0.32
CA GLU A 97 -1.94 14.01 -0.46
C GLU A 97 -1.35 12.76 0.19
N GLY A 98 -1.65 12.51 1.45
CA GLY A 98 -1.04 11.43 2.24
C GLY A 98 0.48 11.60 2.42
N PHE A 99 1.02 11.12 3.51
CA PHE A 99 2.46 11.22 3.81
C PHE A 99 3.00 9.89 4.34
N TYR A 100 4.17 9.48 3.85
CA TYR A 100 4.93 8.34 4.39
C TYR A 100 5.77 8.82 5.58
N THR A 101 5.18 8.77 6.79
CA THR A 101 5.81 9.13 8.05
C THR A 101 6.33 7.88 8.79
N SER A 102 7.07 8.06 9.89
CA SER A 102 7.46 6.93 10.75
C SER A 102 6.24 6.14 11.22
N THR A 103 5.17 6.83 11.61
CA THR A 103 3.90 6.19 12.04
C THR A 103 3.23 5.40 10.92
N TRP A 104 3.34 5.83 9.65
CA TRP A 104 2.88 5.04 8.51
C TRP A 104 3.66 3.73 8.37
N PHE A 105 4.99 3.77 8.56
CA PHE A 105 5.83 2.57 8.49
C PHE A 105 5.57 1.61 9.66
N GLU A 106 5.37 2.14 10.87
CA GLU A 106 4.97 1.35 12.04
C GLU A 106 3.63 0.66 11.80
N ALA A 107 2.62 1.39 11.36
CA ALA A 107 1.32 0.84 10.99
C ALA A 107 1.43 -0.20 9.87
N THR A 108 2.29 0.01 8.86
CA THR A 108 2.54 -0.96 7.79
C THR A 108 3.16 -2.25 8.32
N ARG A 109 4.10 -2.16 9.25
CA ARG A 109 4.69 -3.34 9.92
C ARG A 109 3.62 -4.09 10.71
N ASP A 110 2.81 -3.36 11.47
CA ASP A 110 1.75 -3.94 12.29
C ASP A 110 0.66 -4.60 11.45
N TYR A 111 0.31 -3.99 10.30
CA TYR A 111 -0.60 -4.59 9.32
C TYR A 111 -0.03 -5.90 8.74
N ASN A 112 1.22 -5.89 8.27
CA ASN A 112 1.85 -7.09 7.75
C ASN A 112 1.99 -8.19 8.81
N GLY A 113 2.28 -7.84 10.06
CA GLY A 113 2.31 -8.79 11.18
C GLY A 113 0.94 -9.39 11.48
N LYS A 114 -0.12 -8.58 11.50
CA LYS A 114 -1.49 -9.04 11.73
C LYS A 114 -1.98 -10.02 10.66
N TRP A 115 -1.64 -9.74 9.40
CA TRP A 115 -2.15 -10.50 8.24
C TRP A 115 -1.14 -11.49 7.65
N ALA A 116 0.00 -11.73 8.31
CA ALA A 116 1.11 -12.54 7.78
C ALA A 116 0.70 -13.92 7.27
N GLU A 117 -0.22 -14.60 7.98
CA GLU A 117 -0.69 -15.94 7.61
C GLU A 117 -1.70 -15.95 6.46
N LYS A 118 -2.37 -14.82 6.21
CA LYS A 118 -3.41 -14.71 5.17
C LYS A 118 -2.91 -14.04 3.89
N LEU A 119 -1.87 -13.22 3.98
CA LEU A 119 -1.29 -12.55 2.81
C LEU A 119 -0.37 -13.52 2.02
N PRO A 120 -0.33 -13.42 0.71
CA PRO A 120 -1.06 -12.47 -0.16
C PRO A 120 -2.50 -12.93 -0.46
N LEU A 121 -3.42 -11.98 -0.53
CA LEU A 121 -4.82 -12.17 -0.91
C LEU A 121 -5.05 -11.75 -2.37
N TYR A 122 -5.99 -12.41 -3.04
CA TYR A 122 -6.31 -12.17 -4.45
C TYR A 122 -7.81 -12.16 -4.66
N VAL A 123 -8.27 -11.31 -5.57
CA VAL A 123 -9.64 -11.37 -6.10
C VAL A 123 -9.73 -12.55 -7.05
N ALA A 124 -10.66 -13.45 -6.82
CA ALA A 124 -10.80 -14.71 -7.53
C ALA A 124 -9.56 -15.65 -7.39
N ASP A 125 -9.55 -16.79 -8.07
CA ASP A 125 -8.48 -17.80 -8.01
C ASP A 125 -7.21 -17.41 -8.80
N CYS A 126 -6.94 -16.12 -8.97
CA CYS A 126 -5.77 -15.65 -9.70
C CYS A 126 -4.51 -15.69 -8.81
N ARG A 127 -3.62 -16.63 -9.08
CA ARG A 127 -2.28 -16.64 -8.48
C ARG A 127 -1.33 -15.79 -9.33
N PRO A 128 -0.43 -15.01 -8.70
CA PRO A 128 0.49 -14.17 -9.44
C PRO A 128 1.42 -15.00 -10.32
N THR A 129 1.52 -14.61 -11.58
CA THR A 129 2.50 -15.15 -12.53
C THR A 129 3.93 -14.79 -12.10
N GLY A 130 4.93 -15.41 -12.75
CA GLY A 130 6.34 -15.04 -12.54
C GLY A 130 6.63 -13.57 -12.86
N GLU A 131 6.01 -13.04 -13.91
CA GLU A 131 6.12 -11.63 -14.32
C GLU A 131 5.54 -10.69 -13.26
N MET A 132 4.41 -11.06 -12.66
CA MET A 132 3.79 -10.30 -11.58
C MET A 132 4.68 -10.25 -10.33
N LYS A 133 5.26 -11.38 -9.94
CA LYS A 133 6.20 -11.44 -8.81
C LYS A 133 7.41 -10.53 -9.05
N GLU A 134 7.94 -10.52 -10.26
CA GLU A 134 9.06 -9.65 -10.63
C GLU A 134 8.63 -8.17 -10.69
N TYR A 135 7.40 -7.86 -11.14
CA TYR A 135 6.84 -6.52 -11.08
C TYR A 135 6.75 -6.01 -9.64
N VAL A 136 6.14 -6.78 -8.73
CA VAL A 136 6.03 -6.45 -7.30
C VAL A 136 7.42 -6.21 -6.69
N ARG A 137 8.38 -7.10 -6.96
CA ARG A 137 9.76 -6.93 -6.51
C ARG A 137 10.38 -5.60 -6.96
N ARG A 138 10.16 -5.22 -8.23
CA ARG A 138 10.68 -3.93 -8.78
C ARG A 138 10.00 -2.73 -8.12
N VAL A 139 8.70 -2.82 -7.83
CA VAL A 139 7.97 -1.77 -7.11
C VAL A 139 8.51 -1.60 -5.70
N GLU A 140 8.66 -2.69 -4.94
CA GLU A 140 9.24 -2.67 -3.59
C GLU A 140 10.66 -2.09 -3.59
N PHE A 141 11.53 -2.54 -4.50
CA PHE A 141 12.89 -2.01 -4.63
C PHE A 141 12.88 -0.50 -4.89
N ARG A 142 12.06 -0.04 -5.82
CA ARG A 142 11.93 1.38 -6.17
C ARG A 142 11.43 2.20 -4.99
N PHE A 143 10.45 1.68 -4.26
CA PHE A 143 9.89 2.33 -3.07
C PHE A 143 10.98 2.53 -2.01
N ILE A 144 11.68 1.47 -1.60
CA ILE A 144 12.76 1.55 -0.59
C ILE A 144 13.85 2.51 -1.06
N LYS A 145 14.26 2.44 -2.33
CA LYS A 145 15.25 3.36 -2.90
C LYS A 145 14.78 4.82 -2.87
N ASN A 146 13.50 5.10 -3.05
CA ASN A 146 12.96 6.45 -2.93
C ASN A 146 13.01 6.95 -1.48
N MET A 147 12.77 6.07 -0.48
CA MET A 147 12.96 6.41 0.93
C MET A 147 14.42 6.76 1.23
N MET A 148 15.38 5.97 0.72
CA MET A 148 16.82 6.28 0.82
C MET A 148 17.19 7.63 0.21
N LYS A 149 16.49 8.07 -0.83
CA LYS A 149 16.67 9.42 -1.43
C LYS A 149 16.08 10.55 -0.58
N GLY A 150 15.40 10.22 0.51
CA GLY A 150 14.75 11.20 1.38
C GLY A 150 13.43 11.73 0.83
N ARG A 151 12.74 10.97 -0.01
CA ARG A 151 11.40 11.31 -0.50
C ARG A 151 10.28 11.02 0.50
N GLY A 152 10.60 10.33 1.61
CA GLY A 152 9.71 10.11 2.74
C GLY A 152 10.30 10.72 4.02
N LYS A 153 9.45 10.97 5.00
CA LYS A 153 9.85 11.46 6.34
C LYS A 153 10.07 10.29 7.29
N CYS A 154 10.94 9.34 6.94
CA CYS A 154 11.25 8.19 7.78
C CYS A 154 12.71 8.23 8.26
N SER A 155 12.97 7.60 9.41
CA SER A 155 14.32 7.45 9.94
C SER A 155 15.14 6.44 9.11
N TRP A 156 16.46 6.52 9.24
CA TRP A 156 17.33 5.53 8.61
C TRP A 156 17.14 4.12 9.20
N GLU A 157 16.77 4.02 10.45
CA GLU A 157 16.45 2.75 11.11
C GLU A 157 15.30 2.02 10.39
N VAL A 158 14.20 2.73 10.10
CA VAL A 158 13.08 2.17 9.34
C VAL A 158 13.51 1.76 7.93
N ILE A 159 14.34 2.55 7.26
CA ILE A 159 14.91 2.20 5.96
C ILE A 159 15.72 0.90 6.06
N GLY A 160 16.54 0.74 7.11
CA GLY A 160 17.30 -0.48 7.37
C GLY A 160 16.39 -1.70 7.52
N GLN A 161 15.31 -1.60 8.31
CA GLN A 161 14.33 -2.68 8.48
C GLN A 161 13.66 -3.07 7.15
N LEU A 162 13.31 -2.10 6.30
CA LEU A 162 12.78 -2.37 4.96
C LEU A 162 13.79 -3.09 4.06
N CYS A 163 15.07 -2.70 4.13
CA CYS A 163 16.15 -3.38 3.41
C CYS A 163 16.32 -4.82 3.89
N ASP A 164 16.27 -5.05 5.21
CA ASP A 164 16.36 -6.38 5.80
C ASP A 164 15.21 -7.27 5.32
N ALA A 165 13.97 -6.77 5.39
CA ALA A 165 12.79 -7.49 4.92
C ALA A 165 12.88 -7.83 3.43
N TYR A 166 13.29 -6.87 2.59
CA TYR A 166 13.50 -7.11 1.16
C TYR A 166 14.57 -8.17 0.89
N CYS A 167 15.71 -8.09 1.60
CA CYS A 167 16.80 -9.05 1.44
C CYS A 167 16.41 -10.46 1.88
N ALA A 168 15.66 -10.58 2.97
CA ALA A 168 15.14 -11.86 3.44
C ALA A 168 14.15 -12.50 2.43
N LYS A 169 13.29 -11.65 1.83
CA LYS A 169 12.27 -12.11 0.87
C LYS A 169 12.86 -12.57 -0.47
N TYR A 170 13.85 -11.86 -1.00
CA TYR A 170 14.32 -12.08 -2.39
C TYR A 170 15.69 -12.76 -2.51
N GLY A 171 16.56 -12.65 -1.50
CA GLY A 171 17.86 -13.33 -1.45
C GLY A 171 18.84 -12.99 -2.59
N GLY A 172 19.96 -13.72 -2.65
CA GLY A 172 20.91 -13.74 -3.77
C GLY A 172 21.36 -12.37 -4.30
N ILE A 173 21.45 -12.26 -5.62
CA ILE A 173 21.88 -11.02 -6.32
C ILE A 173 20.95 -9.83 -5.98
N LYS A 174 19.67 -10.08 -5.76
CA LYS A 174 18.69 -9.03 -5.46
C LYS A 174 18.94 -8.42 -4.07
N ALA A 175 19.25 -9.26 -3.08
CA ALA A 175 19.66 -8.80 -1.76
C ALA A 175 20.98 -8.01 -1.83
N TRP A 176 21.96 -8.49 -2.60
CA TRP A 176 23.22 -7.78 -2.80
C TRP A 176 23.02 -6.39 -3.40
N GLU A 177 22.16 -6.27 -4.44
CA GLU A 177 21.83 -4.98 -5.07
C GLU A 177 21.21 -4.01 -4.05
N MET A 178 20.26 -4.47 -3.22
CA MET A 178 19.66 -3.66 -2.17
C MET A 178 20.70 -3.19 -1.17
N ARG A 179 21.56 -4.08 -0.66
CA ARG A 179 22.62 -3.75 0.29
C ARG A 179 23.65 -2.78 -0.29
N TYR A 180 23.92 -2.87 -1.59
CA TYR A 180 24.79 -1.90 -2.28
C TYR A 180 24.15 -0.49 -2.26
N GLN A 181 22.88 -0.38 -2.59
CA GLN A 181 22.16 0.90 -2.55
C GLN A 181 22.09 1.45 -1.12
N GLU A 182 21.76 0.63 -0.15
CA GLU A 182 21.71 0.99 1.27
C GLU A 182 23.03 1.62 1.74
N ARG A 183 24.15 0.94 1.54
CA ARG A 183 25.49 1.46 1.90
C ARG A 183 25.82 2.78 1.21
N ARG A 184 25.47 2.90 -0.08
CA ARG A 184 25.71 4.13 -0.86
C ARG A 184 24.93 5.31 -0.29
N TYR A 185 23.65 5.12 -0.01
CA TYR A 185 22.80 6.19 0.51
C TYR A 185 23.06 6.49 1.99
N HIS A 186 23.44 5.50 2.80
CA HIS A 186 23.86 5.72 4.18
C HIS A 186 25.06 6.67 4.29
N LYS A 187 26.08 6.44 3.44
CA LYS A 187 27.23 7.35 3.34
C LYS A 187 26.82 8.77 2.96
N ARG A 188 25.84 8.90 2.06
CA ARG A 188 25.31 10.20 1.66
C ARG A 188 24.59 10.89 2.80
N TRP A 189 23.72 10.19 3.53
CA TRP A 189 23.01 10.74 4.68
C TRP A 189 23.95 11.25 5.77
N LYS A 190 25.01 10.48 6.08
CA LYS A 190 26.07 10.91 7.00
C LYS A 190 26.72 12.22 6.54
N ARG A 191 27.11 12.28 5.27
CA ARG A 191 27.74 13.47 4.70
C ARG A 191 26.82 14.69 4.75
N ASP A 192 25.52 14.48 4.50
CA ASP A 192 24.51 15.53 4.45
C ASP A 192 23.97 15.91 5.85
N GLY A 193 24.54 15.36 6.95
CA GLY A 193 24.15 15.62 8.35
C GLY A 193 22.72 15.17 8.70
N ARG A 194 22.25 14.11 8.05
CA ARG A 194 20.88 13.57 8.22
C ARG A 194 20.81 12.34 9.14
N LEU A 195 21.97 11.85 9.59
CA LEU A 195 22.14 10.75 10.55
C LEU A 195 22.73 11.26 11.83
#